data_4c69daca5079eaf95588757f1216664f
#
_entry.id   4c69daca5079eaf95588757f1216664f
#
_cell.length_a   1.000
_cell.length_b   1.000
_cell.length_c   1.000
_cell.angle_alpha   90.00
_cell.angle_beta   90.00
_cell.angle_gamma   90.00
#
_symmetry.space_group_name_H-M   'P 1'
#
loop_
_entity.id
_entity.type
_entity.pdbx_description
1 polymer ?
#
loop_
_entity_poly.entity_id
_entity_poly.type
_entity_poly.pdbx_seq_one_letter_code
_entity_poly.pdbx_strand_id
1 'polypeptide(L)'
;MSDMAFSIQDWEQAIKQIKSVITARINANNQGDIEEVHILAGSGRAPKQVVRDVESVLVAQFGLQIDHKKISVAQIGDDDENAFAIVESSRPKLVGVTIRTVNGMAEVKVELLTGDKLIEGTAEGPSSSFNKLRLFVEATLKALTPLTLDKFLFVTEDVGITHLAKQQIALVSITLIASTGEQSLTGCALVRNDDREAVVKATLDAVNRKLRFLRND
;
A
#
# COMPACT_ATOMS: atom_id res chain seq x y z
N MET A 1 37.09 10.59 15.44
CA MET A 1 36.22 9.46 15.07
C MET A 1 34.81 9.98 15.24
N SER A 2 34.11 10.23 14.13
CA SER A 2 32.80 10.85 14.17
C SER A 2 31.78 9.84 14.70
N ASP A 3 31.16 10.13 15.85
CA ASP A 3 29.97 9.46 16.30
C ASP A 3 28.86 9.76 15.26
N MET A 4 28.61 8.84 14.33
CA MET A 4 27.37 8.85 13.57
C MET A 4 26.27 8.40 14.52
N ALA A 5 25.53 9.36 15.07
CA ALA A 5 24.33 9.08 15.85
C ALA A 5 23.27 8.55 14.88
N PHE A 6 23.13 7.24 14.81
CA PHE A 6 22.04 6.58 14.08
C PHE A 6 20.70 6.92 14.72
N SER A 7 19.69 7.17 13.90
CA SER A 7 18.34 7.44 14.37
C SER A 7 17.53 6.15 14.54
N ILE A 8 16.46 6.21 15.34
CA ILE A 8 15.50 5.08 15.46
C ILE A 8 14.96 4.68 14.09
N GLN A 9 14.81 5.64 13.18
CA GLN A 9 14.36 5.39 11.81
C GLN A 9 15.36 4.56 11.01
N ASP A 10 16.67 4.75 11.21
CA ASP A 10 17.72 3.96 10.54
C ASP A 10 17.65 2.50 11.00
N TRP A 11 17.42 2.27 12.29
CA TRP A 11 17.27 0.92 12.86
C TRP A 11 16.00 0.22 12.34
N GLU A 12 14.87 0.92 12.33
CA GLU A 12 13.61 0.41 11.78
C GLU A 12 13.75 0.05 10.29
N GLN A 13 14.48 0.88 9.54
CA GLN A 13 14.69 0.65 8.11
C GLN A 13 15.60 -0.56 7.86
N ALA A 14 16.66 -0.74 8.65
CA ALA A 14 17.51 -1.91 8.56
C ALA A 14 16.76 -3.21 8.91
N ILE A 15 15.93 -3.19 9.94
CA ILE A 15 15.09 -4.34 10.31
C ILE A 15 14.09 -4.68 9.19
N LYS A 16 13.53 -3.68 8.51
CA LYS A 16 12.61 -3.89 7.37
C LYS A 16 13.27 -4.57 6.16
N GLN A 17 14.60 -4.56 6.05
CA GLN A 17 15.32 -5.27 4.98
C GLN A 17 15.47 -6.77 5.27
N ILE A 18 15.15 -7.24 6.47
CA ILE A 18 15.20 -8.66 6.81
C ILE A 18 14.08 -9.39 6.06
N LYS A 19 14.44 -10.49 5.40
CA LYS A 19 13.49 -11.33 4.67
C LYS A 19 12.33 -11.77 5.58
N SER A 20 11.11 -11.60 5.11
CA SER A 20 9.84 -11.86 5.81
C SER A 20 9.39 -10.76 6.79
N VAL A 21 10.18 -9.75 7.10
CA VAL A 21 9.72 -8.61 7.90
C VAL A 21 8.89 -7.66 7.02
N ILE A 22 7.67 -7.38 7.47
CA ILE A 22 6.72 -6.49 6.78
C ILE A 22 6.85 -5.07 7.33
N THR A 23 6.93 -4.96 8.65
CA THR A 23 7.15 -3.68 9.32
C THR A 23 7.86 -3.88 10.65
N ALA A 24 8.57 -2.85 11.09
CA ALA A 24 9.20 -2.79 12.40
C ALA A 24 8.92 -1.43 13.03
N ARG A 25 8.69 -1.42 14.34
CA ARG A 25 8.52 -0.23 15.16
C ARG A 25 9.37 -0.35 16.41
N ILE A 26 10.14 0.68 16.74
CA ILE A 26 11.01 0.72 17.91
C ILE A 26 10.50 1.78 18.87
N ASN A 27 10.22 1.38 20.10
CA ASN A 27 9.95 2.28 21.20
C ASN A 27 11.23 2.47 22.02
N ALA A 28 11.66 3.72 22.19
CA ALA A 28 12.80 4.07 23.00
C ALA A 28 12.38 5.04 24.12
N ASN A 29 13.10 5.01 25.24
CA ASN A 29 12.89 5.93 26.33
C ASN A 29 13.48 7.33 26.02
N ASN A 30 13.28 8.29 26.90
CA ASN A 30 13.80 9.66 26.74
C ASN A 30 15.33 9.75 26.73
N GLN A 31 16.04 8.67 27.06
CA GLN A 31 17.52 8.57 27.06
C GLN A 31 18.04 7.93 25.77
N GLY A 32 17.13 7.47 24.87
CA GLY A 32 17.47 6.82 23.61
C GLY A 32 17.68 5.30 23.71
N ASP A 33 17.46 4.69 24.87
CA ASP A 33 17.55 3.25 25.04
C ASP A 33 16.31 2.55 24.51
N ILE A 34 16.48 1.47 23.75
CA ILE A 34 15.37 0.68 23.22
C ILE A 34 14.65 -0.04 24.37
N GLU A 35 13.37 0.24 24.52
CA GLU A 35 12.48 -0.47 25.45
C GLU A 35 11.83 -1.67 24.80
N GLU A 36 11.28 -1.49 23.61
CA GLU A 36 10.57 -2.55 22.87
C GLU A 36 10.79 -2.41 21.37
N VAL A 37 10.83 -3.56 20.69
CA VAL A 37 10.83 -3.68 19.23
C VAL A 37 9.64 -4.53 18.81
N HIS A 38 8.71 -3.96 18.08
CA HIS A 38 7.56 -4.65 17.55
C HIS A 38 7.78 -4.95 16.07
N ILE A 39 7.71 -6.22 15.70
CA ILE A 39 7.94 -6.69 14.34
C ILE A 39 6.69 -7.39 13.85
N LEU A 40 6.26 -7.04 12.65
CA LEU A 40 5.29 -7.80 11.91
C LEU A 40 6.01 -8.54 10.79
N ALA A 41 5.87 -9.86 10.75
CA ALA A 41 6.51 -10.72 9.76
C ALA A 41 5.50 -11.62 9.06
N GLY A 42 5.77 -12.01 7.82
CA GLY A 42 5.01 -13.03 7.11
C GLY A 42 5.33 -14.45 7.61
N SER A 43 4.49 -15.41 7.21
CA SER A 43 4.59 -16.83 7.61
C SER A 43 5.83 -17.57 7.06
N GLY A 44 6.62 -16.94 6.17
CA GLY A 44 7.76 -17.56 5.50
C GLY A 44 8.97 -17.92 6.39
N ARG A 45 9.03 -17.42 7.64
CA ARG A 45 10.09 -17.73 8.63
C ARG A 45 9.51 -17.85 10.04
N ALA A 46 10.07 -18.76 10.84
CA ALA A 46 9.64 -18.92 12.24
C ALA A 46 9.97 -17.65 13.07
N PRO A 47 9.10 -17.24 14.02
CA PRO A 47 9.32 -16.04 14.84
C PRO A 47 10.68 -15.97 15.50
N LYS A 48 11.15 -17.11 16.04
CA LYS A 48 12.48 -17.20 16.67
C LYS A 48 13.64 -16.93 15.71
N GLN A 49 13.49 -17.23 14.43
CA GLN A 49 14.50 -16.89 13.41
C GLN A 49 14.50 -15.42 13.10
N VAL A 50 13.31 -14.79 12.99
CA VAL A 50 13.16 -13.35 12.80
C VAL A 50 13.82 -12.58 13.96
N VAL A 51 13.59 -12.99 15.21
CA VAL A 51 14.24 -12.39 16.39
C VAL A 51 15.76 -12.43 16.26
N ARG A 52 16.36 -13.57 15.91
CA ARG A 52 17.81 -13.73 15.75
C ARG A 52 18.36 -12.89 14.59
N ASP A 53 17.64 -12.83 13.48
CA ASP A 53 18.03 -12.00 12.33
C ASP A 53 18.06 -10.51 12.72
N VAL A 54 17.07 -10.05 13.51
CA VAL A 54 17.00 -8.67 14.01
C VAL A 54 18.17 -8.36 14.96
N GLU A 55 18.45 -9.23 15.94
CA GLU A 55 19.61 -9.10 16.82
C GLU A 55 20.91 -8.99 15.98
N SER A 56 21.07 -9.88 15.00
CA SER A 56 22.25 -9.91 14.13
C SER A 56 22.42 -8.64 13.30
N VAL A 57 21.33 -8.11 12.71
CA VAL A 57 21.36 -6.87 11.92
C VAL A 57 21.69 -5.67 12.78
N LEU A 58 21.08 -5.54 13.96
CA LEU A 58 21.33 -4.43 14.87
C LEU A 58 22.78 -4.44 15.39
N VAL A 59 23.32 -5.61 15.72
CA VAL A 59 24.72 -5.74 16.13
C VAL A 59 25.68 -5.47 14.97
N ALA A 60 25.44 -6.06 13.79
CA ALA A 60 26.37 -5.97 12.67
C ALA A 60 26.43 -4.56 12.03
N GLN A 61 25.30 -3.88 11.92
CA GLN A 61 25.23 -2.57 11.26
C GLN A 61 25.45 -1.39 12.21
N PHE A 62 25.01 -1.52 13.46
CA PHE A 62 24.96 -0.42 14.41
C PHE A 62 25.73 -0.66 15.71
N GLY A 63 26.27 -1.88 15.91
CA GLY A 63 26.93 -2.26 17.16
C GLY A 63 25.98 -2.36 18.36
N LEU A 64 24.67 -2.37 18.11
CA LEU A 64 23.63 -2.28 19.13
C LEU A 64 23.21 -3.68 19.61
N GLN A 65 23.50 -4.00 20.86
CA GLN A 65 23.05 -5.23 21.50
C GLN A 65 21.67 -5.02 22.13
N ILE A 66 20.72 -5.87 21.79
CA ILE A 66 19.35 -5.86 22.34
C ILE A 66 19.01 -7.22 22.94
N ASP A 67 18.32 -7.23 24.07
CA ASP A 67 17.78 -8.47 24.65
C ASP A 67 16.59 -8.95 23.81
N HIS A 68 16.62 -10.23 23.40
CA HIS A 68 15.54 -10.87 22.65
C HIS A 68 14.16 -10.73 23.31
N LYS A 69 14.11 -10.57 24.64
CA LYS A 69 12.86 -10.34 25.39
C LYS A 69 12.18 -9.01 25.07
N LYS A 70 12.95 -8.05 24.55
CA LYS A 70 12.43 -6.75 24.09
C LYS A 70 11.89 -6.82 22.66
N ILE A 71 12.07 -7.94 21.95
CA ILE A 71 11.64 -8.11 20.56
C ILE A 71 10.36 -8.94 20.52
N SER A 72 9.28 -8.32 20.12
CA SER A 72 7.99 -8.97 19.89
C SER A 72 7.77 -9.16 18.40
N VAL A 73 7.54 -10.41 17.97
CA VAL A 73 7.26 -10.76 16.59
C VAL A 73 5.82 -11.26 16.47
N ALA A 74 4.98 -10.50 15.78
CA ALA A 74 3.68 -10.96 15.33
C ALA A 74 3.82 -11.52 13.91
N GLN A 75 3.28 -12.72 13.66
CA GLN A 75 3.24 -13.30 12.32
C GLN A 75 1.86 -13.17 11.72
N ILE A 76 1.84 -12.82 10.43
CA ILE A 76 0.63 -12.88 9.63
C ILE A 76 0.57 -14.26 8.98
N GLY A 77 -0.38 -15.10 9.43
CA GLY A 77 -0.85 -16.23 8.64
C GLY A 77 -1.79 -15.74 7.55
N ASP A 78 -2.03 -16.54 6.52
CA ASP A 78 -2.96 -16.19 5.44
C ASP A 78 -4.42 -15.97 5.94
N ASP A 79 -4.72 -16.34 7.21
CA ASP A 79 -6.05 -16.33 7.83
C ASP A 79 -6.21 -15.34 9.02
N ASP A 80 -5.22 -14.48 9.33
CA ASP A 80 -5.27 -13.65 10.54
C ASP A 80 -5.94 -12.27 10.30
N GLU A 81 -7.16 -12.11 10.81
CA GLU A 81 -7.92 -10.84 10.78
C GLU A 81 -7.24 -9.68 11.54
N ASN A 82 -6.43 -9.94 12.56
CA ASN A 82 -5.70 -8.91 13.32
C ASN A 82 -4.50 -8.30 12.60
N ALA A 83 -3.96 -9.01 11.60
CA ALA A 83 -2.98 -8.44 10.67
C ALA A 83 -3.58 -7.31 9.81
N PHE A 84 -4.91 -7.31 9.64
CA PHE A 84 -5.62 -6.30 8.87
C PHE A 84 -5.47 -4.88 9.45
N ALA A 85 -5.44 -4.69 10.76
CA ALA A 85 -5.41 -3.36 11.38
C ALA A 85 -4.09 -2.60 11.11
N ILE A 86 -2.93 -3.27 11.13
CA ILE A 86 -1.62 -2.65 10.89
C ILE A 86 -1.37 -2.46 9.39
N VAL A 87 -1.85 -3.41 8.56
CA VAL A 87 -1.77 -3.32 7.10
C VAL A 87 -2.79 -2.29 6.57
N GLU A 88 -3.90 -2.09 7.26
CA GLU A 88 -4.91 -1.10 6.89
C GLU A 88 -4.39 0.35 6.98
N SER A 89 -3.46 0.64 7.90
CA SER A 89 -2.81 1.95 7.99
C SER A 89 -1.91 2.29 6.78
N SER A 90 -1.49 1.29 6.03
CA SER A 90 -0.61 1.47 4.85
C SER A 90 -1.35 1.40 3.50
N ARG A 91 -2.64 1.03 3.50
CA ARG A 91 -3.43 1.01 2.26
C ARG A 91 -3.75 2.43 1.81
N PRO A 92 -3.66 2.72 0.51
CA PRO A 92 -4.14 3.98 -0.02
C PRO A 92 -5.62 4.19 0.30
N LYS A 93 -5.93 5.29 0.99
CA LYS A 93 -7.30 5.69 1.33
C LYS A 93 -7.71 6.87 0.46
N LEU A 94 -8.91 6.84 -0.09
CA LEU A 94 -9.46 7.95 -0.86
C LEU A 94 -9.69 9.15 0.06
N VAL A 95 -9.11 10.29 -0.30
CA VAL A 95 -9.27 11.59 0.37
C VAL A 95 -10.21 12.49 -0.42
N GLY A 96 -9.96 12.60 -1.74
CA GLY A 96 -10.73 13.48 -2.59
C GLY A 96 -10.77 13.03 -4.04
N VAL A 97 -11.88 13.38 -4.70
CA VAL A 97 -12.08 13.17 -6.14
C VAL A 97 -12.67 14.45 -6.72
N THR A 98 -12.01 14.99 -7.74
CA THR A 98 -12.53 16.15 -8.48
C THR A 98 -12.60 15.87 -9.96
N ILE A 99 -13.59 16.45 -10.62
CA ILE A 99 -13.72 16.45 -12.07
C ILE A 99 -14.03 17.87 -12.55
N ARG A 100 -13.26 18.32 -13.53
CA ARG A 100 -13.49 19.58 -14.24
C ARG A 100 -13.78 19.27 -15.70
N THR A 101 -14.82 19.88 -16.24
CA THR A 101 -15.17 19.69 -17.65
C THR A 101 -15.15 21.04 -18.36
N VAL A 102 -14.38 21.12 -19.43
CA VAL A 102 -14.25 22.34 -20.27
C VAL A 102 -14.18 21.92 -21.73
N ASN A 103 -14.97 22.56 -22.57
CA ASN A 103 -14.96 22.35 -24.03
C ASN A 103 -15.03 20.88 -24.47
N GLY A 104 -15.87 20.06 -23.82
CA GLY A 104 -15.99 18.64 -24.16
C GLY A 104 -14.86 17.73 -23.65
N MET A 105 -13.88 18.28 -22.95
CA MET A 105 -12.82 17.53 -22.27
C MET A 105 -13.08 17.50 -20.78
N ALA A 106 -12.78 16.38 -20.14
CA ALA A 106 -12.82 16.19 -18.71
C ALA A 106 -11.41 15.97 -18.17
N GLU A 107 -11.08 16.66 -17.09
CA GLU A 107 -9.91 16.43 -16.26
C GLU A 107 -10.38 15.88 -14.92
N VAL A 108 -9.82 14.74 -14.53
CA VAL A 108 -10.10 14.07 -13.25
C VAL A 108 -8.84 14.09 -12.40
N LYS A 109 -9.00 14.48 -11.13
CA LYS A 109 -7.95 14.41 -10.11
C LYS A 109 -8.43 13.50 -8.97
N VAL A 110 -7.57 12.57 -8.56
CA VAL A 110 -7.78 11.67 -7.42
C VAL A 110 -6.68 11.90 -6.40
N GLU A 111 -7.07 12.06 -5.16
CA GLU A 111 -6.18 12.25 -4.01
C GLU A 111 -6.29 11.06 -3.06
N LEU A 112 -5.17 10.41 -2.77
CA LEU A 112 -5.08 9.24 -1.90
C LEU A 112 -4.11 9.51 -0.76
N LEU A 113 -4.45 9.05 0.44
CA LEU A 113 -3.58 9.07 1.61
C LEU A 113 -2.98 7.68 1.82
N THR A 114 -1.66 7.59 1.91
CA THR A 114 -0.92 6.35 2.21
C THR A 114 0.00 6.59 3.39
N GLY A 115 -0.36 6.04 4.56
CA GLY A 115 0.25 6.48 5.82
C GLY A 115 -0.02 7.97 6.01
N ASP A 116 1.04 8.76 6.18
CA ASP A 116 0.96 10.22 6.33
C ASP A 116 1.25 10.98 5.01
N LYS A 117 1.41 10.25 3.90
CA LYS A 117 1.75 10.84 2.60
C LYS A 117 0.51 10.97 1.72
N LEU A 118 0.22 12.18 1.27
CA LEU A 118 -0.76 12.45 0.23
C LEU A 118 -0.12 12.20 -1.16
N ILE A 119 -0.78 11.41 -1.98
CA ILE A 119 -0.41 11.14 -3.37
C ILE A 119 -1.56 11.50 -4.28
N GLU A 120 -1.24 12.00 -5.46
CA GLU A 120 -2.21 12.53 -6.41
C GLU A 120 -2.01 11.91 -7.79
N GLY A 121 -3.09 11.75 -8.52
CA GLY A 121 -3.05 11.35 -9.92
C GLY A 121 -4.10 12.11 -10.72
N THR A 122 -3.74 12.46 -11.96
CA THR A 122 -4.60 13.19 -12.88
C THR A 122 -4.73 12.45 -14.21
N ALA A 123 -5.92 12.49 -14.79
CA ALA A 123 -6.21 11.96 -16.12
C ALA A 123 -7.11 12.91 -16.89
N GLU A 124 -6.87 13.05 -18.18
CA GLU A 124 -7.63 13.91 -19.08
C GLU A 124 -8.13 13.13 -20.30
N GLY A 125 -9.30 13.49 -20.80
CA GLY A 125 -9.85 12.89 -22.01
C GLY A 125 -11.23 13.42 -22.35
N PRO A 126 -11.83 12.92 -23.45
CA PRO A 126 -13.17 13.30 -23.86
C PRO A 126 -14.22 13.09 -22.77
N SER A 127 -15.14 14.06 -22.59
CA SER A 127 -16.13 14.11 -21.52
C SER A 127 -17.40 13.31 -21.86
N SER A 128 -17.29 12.06 -22.39
CA SER A 128 -18.44 11.16 -22.52
C SER A 128 -18.74 10.46 -21.19
N SER A 129 -19.97 9.97 -20.99
CA SER A 129 -20.37 9.30 -19.74
C SER A 129 -19.50 8.10 -19.44
N PHE A 130 -19.23 7.26 -20.44
CA PHE A 130 -18.38 6.08 -20.30
C PHE A 130 -16.92 6.47 -20.06
N ASN A 131 -16.38 7.41 -20.84
CA ASN A 131 -14.99 7.78 -20.72
C ASN A 131 -14.67 8.48 -19.38
N LYS A 132 -15.63 9.20 -18.79
CA LYS A 132 -15.46 9.78 -17.45
C LYS A 132 -15.16 8.69 -16.40
N LEU A 133 -15.86 7.57 -16.42
CA LEU A 133 -15.60 6.46 -15.49
C LEU A 133 -14.17 5.93 -15.69
N ARG A 134 -13.74 5.77 -16.93
CA ARG A 134 -12.37 5.36 -17.28
C ARG A 134 -11.31 6.33 -16.76
N LEU A 135 -11.56 7.63 -16.87
CA LEU A 135 -10.63 8.66 -16.36
C LEU A 135 -10.45 8.59 -14.83
N PHE A 136 -11.48 8.20 -14.05
CA PHE A 136 -11.32 7.95 -12.61
C PHE A 136 -10.42 6.75 -12.33
N VAL A 137 -10.52 5.67 -13.10
CA VAL A 137 -9.61 4.52 -12.99
C VAL A 137 -8.18 4.96 -13.31
N GLU A 138 -7.97 5.62 -14.45
CA GLU A 138 -6.65 6.08 -14.89
C GLU A 138 -5.99 7.06 -13.91
N ALA A 139 -6.75 8.03 -13.39
CA ALA A 139 -6.25 8.96 -12.38
C ALA A 139 -5.85 8.22 -11.08
N THR A 140 -6.65 7.22 -10.66
CA THR A 140 -6.33 6.40 -9.50
C THR A 140 -5.04 5.61 -9.70
N LEU A 141 -4.89 4.97 -10.86
CA LEU A 141 -3.68 4.19 -11.19
C LEU A 141 -2.43 5.08 -11.27
N LYS A 142 -2.56 6.29 -11.84
CA LYS A 142 -1.47 7.27 -11.87
C LYS A 142 -1.08 7.76 -10.47
N ALA A 143 -2.04 7.93 -9.55
CA ALA A 143 -1.75 8.25 -8.16
C ALA A 143 -0.92 7.14 -7.48
N LEU A 144 -1.11 5.88 -7.88
CA LEU A 144 -0.42 4.72 -7.32
C LEU A 144 0.96 4.46 -7.94
N THR A 145 1.26 5.02 -9.11
CA THR A 145 2.55 4.82 -9.81
C THR A 145 3.77 5.06 -8.93
N PRO A 146 3.85 6.12 -8.09
CA PRO A 146 4.99 6.35 -7.22
C PRO A 146 5.21 5.25 -6.16
N LEU A 147 4.18 4.42 -5.90
CA LEU A 147 4.26 3.32 -4.95
C LEU A 147 4.77 2.02 -5.59
N THR A 148 4.84 1.96 -6.91
CA THR A 148 5.20 0.73 -7.67
C THR A 148 6.66 0.71 -8.12
N LEU A 149 7.44 1.75 -7.81
CA LEU A 149 8.86 1.86 -8.17
C LEU A 149 9.13 1.59 -9.67
N ASP A 150 8.19 1.98 -10.53
CA ASP A 150 8.22 1.78 -12.00
C ASP A 150 8.38 0.32 -12.48
N LYS A 151 8.20 -0.66 -11.59
CA LYS A 151 8.30 -2.10 -11.92
C LYS A 151 7.05 -2.66 -12.61
N PHE A 152 5.95 -1.91 -12.60
CA PHE A 152 4.63 -2.36 -13.04
C PHE A 152 3.94 -1.31 -13.87
N LEU A 153 3.30 -1.77 -14.94
CA LEU A 153 2.39 -0.96 -15.74
C LEU A 153 0.97 -1.49 -15.53
N PHE A 154 0.05 -0.58 -15.23
CA PHE A 154 -1.38 -0.88 -15.15
C PHE A 154 -2.08 -0.39 -16.41
N VAL A 155 -2.90 -1.25 -17.00
CA VAL A 155 -3.76 -0.94 -18.15
C VAL A 155 -5.20 -1.08 -17.73
N THR A 156 -6.01 -0.03 -17.93
CA THR A 156 -7.45 -0.08 -17.71
C THR A 156 -8.11 -0.84 -18.85
N GLU A 157 -8.70 -2.00 -18.58
CA GLU A 157 -9.42 -2.81 -19.56
C GLU A 157 -10.87 -2.35 -19.68
N ASP A 158 -11.59 -2.39 -18.55
CA ASP A 158 -13.01 -2.03 -18.54
C ASP A 158 -13.44 -1.46 -17.18
N VAL A 159 -14.49 -0.66 -17.21
CA VAL A 159 -15.14 -0.08 -16.03
C VAL A 159 -16.63 0.09 -16.27
N GLY A 160 -17.43 -0.29 -15.31
CA GLY A 160 -18.90 -0.14 -15.42
C GLY A 160 -19.60 -0.10 -14.07
N ILE A 161 -20.83 0.37 -14.11
CA ILE A 161 -21.76 0.31 -12.98
C ILE A 161 -22.83 -0.73 -13.30
N THR A 162 -23.03 -1.68 -12.43
CA THR A 162 -24.06 -2.73 -12.57
C THR A 162 -24.95 -2.82 -11.34
N HIS A 163 -26.00 -3.60 -11.41
CA HIS A 163 -26.89 -3.86 -10.30
C HIS A 163 -26.78 -5.31 -9.83
N LEU A 164 -26.56 -5.50 -8.54
CA LEU A 164 -26.60 -6.79 -7.89
C LEU A 164 -27.40 -6.67 -6.60
N ALA A 165 -28.39 -7.57 -6.39
CA ALA A 165 -29.25 -7.59 -5.20
C ALA A 165 -29.83 -6.21 -4.85
N LYS A 166 -30.33 -5.48 -5.87
CA LYS A 166 -30.90 -4.12 -5.76
C LYS A 166 -29.92 -3.02 -5.37
N GLN A 167 -28.63 -3.30 -5.35
CA GLN A 167 -27.57 -2.32 -5.09
C GLN A 167 -26.77 -2.03 -6.36
N GLN A 168 -26.33 -0.79 -6.53
CA GLN A 168 -25.41 -0.42 -7.58
C GLN A 168 -23.98 -0.74 -7.15
N ILE A 169 -23.22 -1.33 -8.06
CA ILE A 169 -21.83 -1.76 -7.84
C ILE A 169 -20.98 -1.26 -8.99
N ALA A 170 -19.90 -0.57 -8.66
CA ALA A 170 -18.85 -0.27 -9.60
C ALA A 170 -17.94 -1.51 -9.75
N LEU A 171 -17.66 -1.90 -11.00
CA LEU A 171 -16.75 -2.97 -11.38
C LEU A 171 -15.63 -2.39 -12.21
N VAL A 172 -14.39 -2.83 -11.94
CA VAL A 172 -13.21 -2.40 -12.66
C VAL A 172 -12.37 -3.62 -13.02
N SER A 173 -11.92 -3.68 -14.27
CA SER A 173 -10.98 -4.66 -14.78
C SER A 173 -9.69 -3.97 -15.22
N ILE A 174 -8.54 -4.46 -14.75
CA ILE A 174 -7.22 -3.88 -14.98
C ILE A 174 -6.26 -5.01 -15.35
N THR A 175 -5.39 -4.78 -16.31
CA THR A 175 -4.25 -5.66 -16.57
C THR A 175 -3.00 -5.06 -15.90
N LEU A 176 -2.36 -5.86 -15.05
CA LEU A 176 -1.04 -5.60 -14.50
C LEU A 176 0.01 -6.25 -15.40
N ILE A 177 0.92 -5.45 -15.93
CA ILE A 177 2.05 -5.90 -16.73
C ILE A 177 3.31 -5.79 -15.88
N ALA A 178 4.00 -6.91 -15.69
CA ALA A 178 5.25 -7.02 -14.96
C ALA A 178 6.29 -7.75 -15.80
N SER A 179 7.55 -7.75 -15.38
CA SER A 179 8.63 -8.53 -16.04
C SER A 179 8.33 -10.03 -16.11
N THR A 180 7.50 -10.54 -15.21
CA THR A 180 7.07 -11.95 -15.14
C THR A 180 5.87 -12.29 -16.01
N GLY A 181 5.26 -11.30 -16.69
CA GLY A 181 4.09 -11.46 -17.54
C GLY A 181 2.92 -10.56 -17.17
N GLU A 182 1.76 -10.87 -17.72
CA GLU A 182 0.52 -10.13 -17.55
C GLU A 182 -0.40 -10.83 -16.55
N GLN A 183 -1.12 -10.04 -15.76
CA GLN A 183 -2.11 -10.54 -14.81
C GLN A 183 -3.37 -9.66 -14.83
N SER A 184 -4.54 -10.29 -15.02
CA SER A 184 -5.82 -9.59 -14.87
C SER A 184 -6.17 -9.40 -13.39
N LEU A 185 -6.58 -8.19 -13.04
CA LEU A 185 -7.03 -7.79 -11.72
C LEU A 185 -8.46 -7.28 -11.85
N THR A 186 -9.32 -7.66 -10.92
CA THR A 186 -10.70 -7.19 -10.88
C THR A 186 -11.01 -6.66 -9.49
N GLY A 187 -11.72 -5.56 -9.41
CA GLY A 187 -12.17 -4.98 -8.16
C GLY A 187 -13.60 -4.48 -8.23
N CYS A 188 -14.24 -4.40 -7.07
CA CYS A 188 -15.60 -3.92 -6.97
C CYS A 188 -15.82 -3.03 -5.73
N ALA A 189 -16.81 -2.14 -5.82
CA ALA A 189 -17.25 -1.33 -4.69
C ALA A 189 -18.74 -0.97 -4.82
N LEU A 190 -19.43 -0.93 -3.70
CA LEU A 190 -20.80 -0.46 -3.64
C LEU A 190 -20.88 1.03 -3.93
N VAL A 191 -21.80 1.43 -4.81
CA VAL A 191 -22.16 2.83 -5.01
C VAL A 191 -23.07 3.26 -3.86
N ARG A 192 -22.56 4.11 -2.99
CA ARG A 192 -23.35 4.63 -1.85
C ARG A 192 -23.91 6.02 -2.16
N ASN A 193 -23.06 6.98 -2.45
CA ASN A 193 -23.44 8.37 -2.66
C ASN A 193 -23.01 8.91 -4.05
N ASP A 194 -21.90 8.41 -4.59
CA ASP A 194 -21.30 8.90 -5.83
C ASP A 194 -20.65 7.75 -6.61
N ASP A 195 -20.97 7.64 -7.88
CA ASP A 195 -20.38 6.69 -8.82
C ASP A 195 -18.86 6.85 -8.92
N ARG A 196 -18.37 8.08 -8.85
CA ARG A 196 -16.93 8.45 -8.95
C ARG A 196 -16.13 7.83 -7.80
N GLU A 197 -16.59 8.04 -6.57
CA GLU A 197 -15.95 7.41 -5.40
C GLU A 197 -15.99 5.89 -5.48
N ALA A 198 -17.10 5.31 -5.94
CA ALA A 198 -17.23 3.88 -6.07
C ALA A 198 -16.25 3.30 -7.10
N VAL A 199 -16.04 3.98 -8.24
CA VAL A 199 -15.06 3.58 -9.25
C VAL A 199 -13.63 3.66 -8.69
N VAL A 200 -13.27 4.72 -7.98
CA VAL A 200 -11.95 4.83 -7.32
C VAL A 200 -11.76 3.70 -6.29
N LYS A 201 -12.78 3.43 -5.45
CA LYS A 201 -12.74 2.34 -4.45
C LYS A 201 -12.63 0.96 -5.11
N ALA A 202 -13.33 0.72 -6.22
CA ALA A 202 -13.22 -0.51 -6.99
C ALA A 202 -11.82 -0.67 -7.61
N THR A 203 -11.22 0.42 -8.11
CA THR A 203 -9.85 0.43 -8.61
C THR A 203 -8.86 0.08 -7.50
N LEU A 204 -9.01 0.68 -6.33
CA LEU A 204 -8.17 0.35 -5.16
C LEU A 204 -8.36 -1.11 -4.72
N ASP A 205 -9.58 -1.63 -4.74
CA ASP A 205 -9.86 -3.04 -4.42
C ASP A 205 -9.11 -4.00 -5.38
N ALA A 206 -9.14 -3.70 -6.70
CA ALA A 206 -8.43 -4.48 -7.70
C ALA A 206 -6.92 -4.56 -7.43
N VAL A 207 -6.27 -3.44 -7.07
CA VAL A 207 -4.80 -3.35 -6.98
C VAL A 207 -4.24 -3.57 -5.58
N ASN A 208 -5.03 -3.36 -4.51
CA ASN A 208 -4.55 -3.39 -3.12
C ASN A 208 -3.87 -4.71 -2.73
N ARG A 209 -4.37 -5.85 -3.22
CA ARG A 209 -3.75 -7.15 -2.96
C ARG A 209 -2.35 -7.24 -3.54
N LYS A 210 -2.10 -6.58 -4.68
CA LYS A 210 -0.81 -6.58 -5.36
C LYS A 210 0.15 -5.54 -4.80
N LEU A 211 -0.33 -4.37 -4.42
CA LEU A 211 0.49 -3.33 -3.80
C LEU A 211 1.21 -3.81 -2.54
N ARG A 212 0.69 -4.82 -1.83
CA ARG A 212 1.37 -5.44 -0.69
C ARG A 212 2.66 -6.16 -1.08
N PHE A 213 2.67 -6.85 -2.22
CA PHE A 213 3.84 -7.58 -2.70
C PHE A 213 4.88 -6.66 -3.32
N LEU A 214 4.47 -5.49 -3.83
CA LEU A 214 5.31 -4.55 -4.54
C LEU A 214 6.20 -3.70 -3.61
N ARG A 215 5.87 -3.62 -2.32
CA ARG A 215 6.62 -2.86 -1.30
C ARG A 215 7.68 -3.69 -0.57
N ASN A 216 7.74 -4.98 -0.83
CA ASN A 216 8.59 -5.93 -0.11
C ASN A 216 9.77 -6.47 -0.94
N ASP A 217 10.02 -5.94 -2.16
CA ASP A 217 11.18 -6.27 -3.00
C ASP A 217 12.23 -5.15 -3.02
#